data_d67f33fa509e1aa97569b1f34de62e63
#
_entry.id   d67f33fa509e1aa97569b1f34de62e63
#
_cell.length_a   1.000
_cell.length_b   1.000
_cell.length_c   1.000
_cell.angle_alpha   90.00
_cell.angle_beta   90.00
_cell.angle_gamma   90.00
#
_symmetry.space_group_name_H-M   'P 1'
#
loop_
_entity.id
_entity.type
_entity.pdbx_description
1 polymer ?
#
loop_
_entity_poly.entity_id
_entity_poly.type
_entity_poly.pdbx_seq_one_letter_code
_entity_poly.pdbx_strand_id
1 'polypeptide(L)'
;MKNFHLLFLLILGCANGNEQSCLCITVEDEKANGMERPISVLLDKEKKDCWNQDMVMHKKFGNKIIPIAYQVDSNEDNKIWFKHNSESGIKTTYCFTNNEDTSNTPQFQSNKEKGDLKLKFGNQSLIHYRYEIKTPPEGIDQIYQKSGYIHPVISPKGDTLTRIQPPDHYHHYGIWGPWTRTRIDDVGVDFWNLKESQGTVLFKSFNNIDSGNVYGGFNAHQEHFNLTQKSGPELAINENLMVKVWKNNNPDQYFIDYTSNFSSPLENGILFEAYRYGGGLGFRFKHQWNKNNCEVITSEGKNRVEADGSSARWCIVYGDASEGEGSTGVLFMSHPNNQSHPEPMRVWPLNANKGRGDMFFEFCPIRHKEWKIEPQQTYELNYRMLVFDGKITPEEAEKHWE
;
A
#
# COMPACT_ATOMS: atom_id res chain seq x y z
N MET A 1 -5.78 11.30 -2.62
CA MET A 1 -5.04 10.68 -3.75
C MET A 1 -5.24 11.41 -5.08
N LYS A 2 -6.16 12.35 -5.20
CA LYS A 2 -6.24 13.27 -6.32
C LYS A 2 -5.10 14.26 -6.21
N ASN A 3 -4.20 14.26 -7.14
CA ASN A 3 -3.11 15.19 -7.38
C ASN A 3 -1.79 14.83 -6.68
N PHE A 4 -0.90 14.31 -7.47
CA PHE A 4 0.43 14.87 -7.49
C PHE A 4 0.25 16.36 -7.78
N HIS A 5 0.14 17.16 -6.71
CA HIS A 5 0.07 18.59 -6.87
C HIS A 5 1.36 19.06 -7.51
N LEU A 6 1.21 19.86 -8.55
CA LEU A 6 2.31 20.62 -9.11
C LEU A 6 2.96 21.36 -7.93
N LEU A 7 4.07 20.83 -7.46
CA LEU A 7 4.90 21.45 -6.44
C LEU A 7 5.55 22.66 -7.09
N PHE A 8 5.00 23.85 -6.91
CA PHE A 8 5.70 25.06 -7.32
C PHE A 8 6.88 25.27 -6.37
N LEU A 9 8.04 24.83 -6.83
CA LEU A 9 9.32 25.04 -6.16
C LEU A 9 9.78 26.48 -6.43
N LEU A 10 9.40 27.43 -5.57
CA LEU A 10 9.98 28.77 -5.59
C LEU A 10 11.31 28.75 -4.86
N ILE A 11 12.39 28.93 -5.60
CA ILE A 11 13.77 28.95 -5.11
C ILE A 11 14.05 30.37 -4.58
N LEU A 12 14.33 30.49 -3.31
CA LEU A 12 15.02 31.66 -2.76
C LEU A 12 16.50 31.34 -2.66
N GLY A 13 17.31 32.09 -3.43
CA GLY A 13 18.75 31.92 -3.50
C GLY A 13 19.46 32.21 -2.19
N CYS A 14 20.69 31.71 -2.08
CA CYS A 14 21.63 31.99 -0.98
C CYS A 14 21.82 33.47 -0.78
N ALA A 15 21.42 34.04 0.37
CA ALA A 15 21.78 35.38 0.77
C ALA A 15 23.20 35.35 1.34
N ASN A 16 24.10 36.07 0.71
CA ASN A 16 25.47 36.34 1.19
C ASN A 16 25.41 37.17 2.48
N GLY A 17 25.74 36.61 3.59
CA GLY A 17 25.94 37.30 4.87
C GLY A 17 26.07 36.32 6.00
N ASN A 18 27.18 36.25 6.66
CA ASN A 18 27.65 35.54 7.86
C ASN A 18 26.74 34.63 8.70
N GLU A 19 25.66 34.07 8.11
CA GLU A 19 24.87 32.96 8.64
C GLU A 19 25.07 31.76 7.70
N GLN A 20 25.37 30.61 8.29
CA GLN A 20 25.51 29.34 7.58
C GLN A 20 24.45 29.21 6.48
N SER A 21 24.88 29.00 5.23
CA SER A 21 24.01 28.87 4.07
C SER A 21 22.97 27.77 4.32
N CYS A 22 21.73 28.15 4.59
CA CYS A 22 20.63 27.22 4.80
C CYS A 22 20.08 26.80 3.44
N LEU A 23 20.08 25.49 3.17
CA LEU A 23 19.29 24.92 2.09
C LEU A 23 17.82 24.94 2.52
N CYS A 24 16.97 25.64 1.76
CA CYS A 24 15.54 25.72 2.05
C CYS A 24 14.68 25.23 0.89
N ILE A 25 13.56 24.58 1.23
CA ILE A 25 12.54 24.06 0.32
C ILE A 25 11.22 24.73 0.71
N THR A 26 10.51 25.34 -0.24
CA THR A 26 9.17 25.89 0.01
C THR A 26 8.13 25.01 -0.66
N VAL A 27 7.15 24.60 0.10
CA VAL A 27 5.98 23.81 -0.33
C VAL A 27 4.76 24.72 -0.29
N GLU A 28 3.99 24.73 -1.38
CA GLU A 28 2.73 25.44 -1.50
C GLU A 28 1.63 24.47 -1.91
N ASP A 29 0.57 24.37 -1.12
CA ASP A 29 -0.59 23.57 -1.43
C ASP A 29 -1.68 24.41 -2.09
N GLU A 30 -2.13 24.04 -3.28
CA GLU A 30 -3.27 24.68 -3.93
C GLU A 30 -4.59 24.37 -3.20
N LYS A 31 -4.67 23.18 -2.62
CA LYS A 31 -5.83 22.73 -1.84
C LYS A 31 -5.35 22.09 -0.55
N ALA A 32 -5.87 22.58 0.57
CA ALA A 32 -5.59 21.97 1.86
C ALA A 32 -6.75 21.11 2.32
N ASN A 33 -6.40 19.96 2.83
CA ASN A 33 -7.32 19.13 3.59
C ASN A 33 -6.96 19.02 5.07
N GLY A 34 -5.90 19.73 5.51
CA GLY A 34 -5.42 19.72 6.89
C GLY A 34 -4.77 18.41 7.31
N MET A 35 -4.41 17.55 6.34
CA MET A 35 -3.87 16.22 6.63
C MET A 35 -2.34 16.21 6.55
N GLU A 36 -1.72 15.63 7.56
CA GLU A 36 -0.28 15.35 7.51
C GLU A 36 -0.01 14.12 6.67
N ARG A 37 0.89 14.25 5.68
CA ARG A 37 1.30 13.15 4.79
C ARG A 37 2.77 13.22 4.42
N PRO A 38 3.42 12.09 4.10
CA PRO A 38 4.72 12.11 3.47
C PRO A 38 4.65 12.73 2.08
N ILE A 39 5.57 13.66 1.82
CA ILE A 39 5.85 14.18 0.49
C ILE A 39 7.34 13.98 0.20
N SER A 40 7.70 13.98 -1.08
CA SER A 40 9.09 13.92 -1.48
C SER A 40 9.47 15.10 -2.35
N VAL A 41 10.73 15.53 -2.26
CA VAL A 41 11.32 16.58 -3.06
C VAL A 41 12.63 16.06 -3.64
N LEU A 42 12.83 16.29 -4.93
CA LEU A 42 14.12 16.06 -5.59
C LEU A 42 14.99 17.30 -5.41
N LEU A 43 16.17 17.11 -4.85
CA LEU A 43 17.20 18.15 -4.81
C LEU A 43 17.87 18.21 -6.18
N ASP A 44 17.88 19.40 -6.80
CA ASP A 44 18.72 19.65 -7.97
C ASP A 44 20.21 19.58 -7.57
N LYS A 45 21.10 19.63 -8.57
CA LYS A 45 22.54 19.45 -8.34
C LYS A 45 23.09 20.50 -7.36
N GLU A 46 22.69 21.75 -7.49
CA GLU A 46 23.19 22.86 -6.64
C GLU A 46 22.78 22.65 -5.17
N LYS A 47 21.52 22.22 -4.94
CA LYS A 47 21.02 21.92 -3.60
C LYS A 47 21.64 20.65 -3.01
N LYS A 48 21.87 19.63 -3.84
CA LYS A 48 22.55 18.42 -3.42
C LYS A 48 23.99 18.71 -2.97
N ASP A 49 24.70 19.58 -3.66
CA ASP A 49 26.06 19.98 -3.28
C ASP A 49 26.12 20.76 -1.94
N CYS A 50 25.01 21.41 -1.56
CA CYS A 50 24.89 22.13 -0.26
C CYS A 50 24.34 21.25 0.88
N TRP A 51 23.81 20.07 0.56
CA TRP A 51 23.19 19.17 1.53
C TRP A 51 24.10 18.02 1.93
N ASN A 52 24.03 17.61 3.21
CA ASN A 52 24.59 16.35 3.68
C ASN A 52 23.63 15.69 4.67
N GLN A 53 23.79 14.38 4.89
CA GLN A 53 22.90 13.57 5.72
C GLN A 53 22.95 13.89 7.23
N ASP A 54 23.93 14.68 7.69
CA ASP A 54 24.09 15.08 9.09
C ASP A 54 23.32 16.38 9.40
N MET A 55 22.74 17.02 8.37
CA MET A 55 21.91 18.21 8.52
C MET A 55 20.57 17.86 9.19
N VAL A 56 20.05 18.82 9.97
CA VAL A 56 18.72 18.75 10.56
C VAL A 56 17.75 19.59 9.75
N MET A 57 16.60 18.99 9.39
CA MET A 57 15.51 19.69 8.73
C MET A 57 14.60 20.32 9.76
N HIS A 58 14.17 21.56 9.52
CA HIS A 58 13.21 22.25 10.38
C HIS A 58 12.23 23.08 9.58
N LYS A 59 11.01 23.24 10.11
CA LYS A 59 9.96 24.12 9.60
C LYS A 59 10.07 25.48 10.29
N LYS A 60 10.04 26.56 9.51
CA LYS A 60 9.92 27.93 10.03
C LYS A 60 8.44 28.31 10.15
N PHE A 61 7.99 28.68 11.32
CA PHE A 61 6.65 29.18 11.59
C PHE A 61 6.73 30.48 12.41
N GLY A 62 6.67 31.61 11.72
CA GLY A 62 7.01 32.93 12.32
C GLY A 62 8.43 32.90 12.87
N ASN A 63 8.60 33.19 14.16
CA ASN A 63 9.90 33.16 14.83
C ASN A 63 10.24 31.79 15.46
N LYS A 64 9.37 30.78 15.29
CA LYS A 64 9.61 29.44 15.83
C LYS A 64 10.28 28.54 14.80
N ILE A 65 11.25 27.76 15.25
CA ILE A 65 11.92 26.71 14.48
C ILE A 65 11.48 25.37 15.07
N ILE A 66 10.87 24.53 14.23
CA ILE A 66 10.31 23.22 14.63
C ILE A 66 11.09 22.15 13.90
N PRO A 67 11.80 21.24 14.58
CA PRO A 67 12.48 20.12 13.94
C PRO A 67 11.49 19.22 13.21
N ILE A 68 11.85 18.77 12.00
CA ILE A 68 11.05 17.88 11.16
C ILE A 68 11.89 16.67 10.81
N ALA A 69 11.33 15.49 11.05
CA ALA A 69 11.96 14.26 10.61
C ALA A 69 11.94 14.16 9.09
N TYR A 70 13.08 13.82 8.50
CA TYR A 70 13.19 13.53 7.08
C TYR A 70 13.92 12.20 6.83
N GLN A 71 13.84 11.72 5.61
CA GLN A 71 14.44 10.46 5.17
C GLN A 71 14.88 10.58 3.71
N VAL A 72 16.08 10.12 3.41
CA VAL A 72 16.57 10.02 2.03
C VAL A 72 15.96 8.78 1.38
N ASP A 73 15.54 8.90 0.13
CA ASP A 73 15.04 7.76 -0.64
C ASP A 73 16.19 6.75 -0.88
N SER A 74 15.90 5.47 -0.73
CA SER A 74 16.92 4.42 -0.87
C SER A 74 17.37 4.18 -2.30
N ASN A 75 16.59 4.63 -3.31
CA ASN A 75 16.90 4.47 -4.73
C ASN A 75 17.41 5.76 -5.38
N GLU A 76 17.11 6.91 -4.78
CA GLU A 76 17.44 8.23 -5.32
C GLU A 76 18.06 9.10 -4.21
N ASP A 77 19.39 9.14 -4.14
CA ASP A 77 20.15 9.84 -3.09
C ASP A 77 19.97 11.37 -3.05
N ASN A 78 19.29 11.93 -4.03
CA ASN A 78 18.88 13.34 -4.08
C ASN A 78 17.39 13.55 -3.80
N LYS A 79 16.65 12.50 -3.44
CA LYS A 79 15.23 12.59 -3.11
C LYS A 79 15.03 12.48 -1.62
N ILE A 80 14.38 13.48 -1.06
CA ILE A 80 14.15 13.60 0.39
C ILE A 80 12.66 13.50 0.67
N TRP A 81 12.30 12.61 1.60
CA TRP A 81 10.95 12.45 2.12
C TRP A 81 10.82 13.14 3.47
N PHE A 82 9.71 13.82 3.71
CA PHE A 82 9.34 14.39 4.99
C PHE A 82 7.81 14.51 5.11
N LYS A 83 7.32 14.69 6.35
CA LYS A 83 5.90 14.89 6.55
C LYS A 83 5.53 16.35 6.41
N HIS A 84 4.50 16.60 5.62
CA HIS A 84 3.96 17.93 5.39
C HIS A 84 2.48 17.96 5.77
N ASN A 85 2.10 18.98 6.54
CA ASN A 85 0.71 19.27 6.84
C ASN A 85 0.20 20.32 5.86
N SER A 86 -0.77 19.93 5.05
CA SER A 86 -1.33 20.75 3.99
C SER A 86 -2.32 21.77 4.55
N GLU A 87 -1.96 23.04 4.48
CA GLU A 87 -2.84 24.17 4.84
C GLU A 87 -3.04 25.07 3.62
N SER A 88 -4.30 25.29 3.20
CA SER A 88 -4.66 26.00 1.97
C SER A 88 -4.05 27.39 1.85
N GLY A 89 -3.37 27.64 0.70
CA GLY A 89 -2.79 28.93 0.38
C GLY A 89 -1.61 29.33 1.26
N ILE A 90 -1.11 28.44 2.12
CA ILE A 90 0.03 28.71 2.98
C ILE A 90 1.30 28.12 2.38
N LYS A 91 2.27 28.99 2.12
CA LYS A 91 3.62 28.58 1.78
C LYS A 91 4.36 28.17 3.05
N THR A 92 4.78 26.91 3.09
CA THR A 92 5.56 26.38 4.19
C THR A 92 7.02 26.21 3.77
N THR A 93 7.94 26.82 4.49
CA THR A 93 9.37 26.71 4.23
C THR A 93 10.04 25.76 5.20
N TYR A 94 10.77 24.82 4.65
CA TYR A 94 11.60 23.84 5.34
C TYR A 94 13.06 24.14 5.05
N CYS A 95 13.90 24.25 6.08
CA CYS A 95 15.32 24.56 5.91
C CYS A 95 16.19 23.51 6.57
N PHE A 96 17.37 23.27 6.00
CA PHE A 96 18.40 22.40 6.57
C PHE A 96 19.49 23.23 7.24
N THR A 97 19.92 22.82 8.41
CA THR A 97 21.03 23.43 9.15
C THR A 97 21.97 22.35 9.66
N ASN A 98 23.25 22.69 9.76
CA ASN A 98 24.19 21.84 10.50
C ASN A 98 23.83 21.86 11.98
N ASN A 99 23.68 20.69 12.59
CA ASN A 99 23.49 20.56 14.02
C ASN A 99 24.30 19.35 14.52
N GLU A 100 24.90 19.49 15.70
CA GLU A 100 25.78 18.47 16.28
C GLU A 100 25.04 17.38 17.08
N ASP A 101 23.71 17.47 17.23
CA ASP A 101 22.94 16.60 18.13
C ASP A 101 21.86 15.80 17.35
N THR A 102 22.27 14.71 16.71
CA THR A 102 21.33 13.80 16.00
C THR A 102 21.62 12.35 16.34
N SER A 103 21.01 11.86 17.42
CA SER A 103 20.78 10.42 17.56
C SER A 103 19.56 10.04 16.72
N ASN A 104 19.76 9.78 15.42
CA ASN A 104 18.70 9.43 14.46
C ASN A 104 18.44 7.91 14.44
N THR A 105 17.91 7.35 15.52
CA THR A 105 17.43 5.95 15.47
C THR A 105 16.15 5.91 14.65
N PRO A 106 16.10 5.14 13.54
CA PRO A 106 14.91 5.04 12.71
C PRO A 106 13.70 4.58 13.51
N GLN A 107 12.61 5.35 13.46
CA GLN A 107 11.34 4.97 14.13
C GLN A 107 10.64 3.82 13.39
N PHE A 108 10.70 3.83 12.05
CA PHE A 108 10.25 2.70 11.23
C PHE A 108 11.41 1.76 10.98
N GLN A 109 11.21 0.49 11.26
CA GLN A 109 12.19 -0.57 11.09
C GLN A 109 11.61 -1.68 10.21
N SER A 110 12.42 -2.15 9.25
CA SER A 110 12.07 -3.23 8.33
C SER A 110 13.11 -4.33 8.46
N ASN A 111 12.76 -5.43 9.16
CA ASN A 111 13.69 -6.48 9.53
C ASN A 111 13.26 -7.85 9.00
N LYS A 112 14.19 -8.58 8.38
CA LYS A 112 13.98 -9.97 7.96
C LYS A 112 14.08 -10.91 9.16
N GLU A 113 13.04 -11.72 9.37
CA GLU A 113 12.99 -12.72 10.43
C GLU A 113 12.11 -13.91 10.04
N LYS A 114 12.65 -15.12 10.04
CA LYS A 114 11.92 -16.39 9.81
C LYS A 114 11.05 -16.40 8.53
N GLY A 115 11.60 -15.84 7.44
CA GLY A 115 10.93 -15.79 6.14
C GLY A 115 9.90 -14.66 5.97
N ASP A 116 9.77 -13.78 6.97
CA ASP A 116 8.99 -12.55 6.91
C ASP A 116 9.88 -11.32 6.93
N LEU A 117 9.52 -10.30 6.17
CA LEU A 117 9.98 -8.94 6.37
C LEU A 117 8.97 -8.24 7.28
N LYS A 118 9.36 -7.94 8.51
CA LYS A 118 8.53 -7.30 9.52
C LYS A 118 8.73 -5.80 9.51
N LEU A 119 7.67 -5.03 9.28
CA LEU A 119 7.67 -3.58 9.36
C LEU A 119 7.09 -3.16 10.71
N LYS A 120 7.86 -2.36 11.45
CA LYS A 120 7.54 -1.91 12.80
C LYS A 120 7.66 -0.39 12.93
N PHE A 121 6.93 0.19 13.88
CA PHE A 121 7.12 1.56 14.36
C PHE A 121 7.49 1.49 15.84
N GLY A 122 8.73 1.85 16.19
CA GLY A 122 9.26 1.53 17.50
C GLY A 122 9.16 0.04 17.80
N ASN A 123 8.52 -0.30 18.91
CA ASN A 123 8.27 -1.70 19.28
C ASN A 123 6.99 -2.31 18.68
N GLN A 124 6.15 -1.49 18.05
CA GLN A 124 4.86 -1.92 17.49
C GLN A 124 5.06 -2.57 16.13
N SER A 125 4.65 -3.83 15.97
CA SER A 125 4.57 -4.50 14.68
C SER A 125 3.34 -3.99 13.92
N LEU A 126 3.49 -3.65 12.63
CA LEU A 126 2.42 -3.12 11.79
C LEU A 126 1.98 -4.12 10.72
N ILE A 127 2.91 -4.56 9.88
CA ILE A 127 2.66 -5.56 8.85
C ILE A 127 3.86 -6.49 8.69
N HIS A 128 3.60 -7.73 8.20
CA HIS A 128 4.66 -8.63 7.76
C HIS A 128 4.45 -8.98 6.28
N TYR A 129 5.51 -8.92 5.49
CA TYR A 129 5.53 -9.43 4.12
C TYR A 129 6.24 -10.78 4.09
N ARG A 130 5.52 -11.83 3.67
CA ARG A 130 6.05 -13.19 3.56
C ARG A 130 6.84 -13.33 2.26
N TYR A 131 8.16 -13.40 2.37
CA TYR A 131 9.04 -13.59 1.22
C TYR A 131 9.50 -15.05 1.04
N GLU A 132 9.53 -15.88 2.10
CA GLU A 132 9.76 -17.31 1.95
C GLU A 132 8.44 -18.07 1.73
N ILE A 133 8.54 -19.21 1.04
CA ILE A 133 7.38 -20.07 0.80
C ILE A 133 6.82 -20.57 2.13
N LYS A 134 5.53 -20.30 2.34
CA LYS A 134 4.75 -20.83 3.43
C LYS A 134 4.01 -22.09 2.96
N THR A 135 4.24 -23.20 3.62
CA THR A 135 3.50 -24.44 3.41
C THR A 135 2.08 -24.33 3.96
N PRO A 136 1.10 -25.03 3.36
CA PRO A 136 -0.24 -25.12 3.92
C PRO A 136 -0.24 -25.91 5.23
N PRO A 137 -1.36 -25.91 5.99
CA PRO A 137 -1.54 -26.77 7.17
C PRO A 137 -1.33 -28.26 6.85
N GLU A 138 -0.99 -29.05 7.87
CA GLU A 138 -0.83 -30.49 7.74
C GLU A 138 -2.09 -31.16 7.13
N GLY A 139 -1.89 -32.08 6.20
CA GLY A 139 -2.97 -32.77 5.48
C GLY A 139 -3.61 -31.99 4.34
N ILE A 140 -3.16 -30.76 4.09
CA ILE A 140 -3.63 -29.93 2.96
C ILE A 140 -2.62 -30.01 1.81
N ASP A 141 -3.15 -30.03 0.59
CA ASP A 141 -2.35 -30.15 -0.63
C ASP A 141 -1.27 -29.06 -0.71
N GLN A 142 -0.05 -29.47 -1.01
CA GLN A 142 1.11 -28.58 -1.14
C GLN A 142 0.97 -27.57 -2.30
N ILE A 143 0.02 -27.77 -3.21
CA ILE A 143 -0.30 -26.79 -4.26
C ILE A 143 -0.63 -25.40 -3.69
N TYR A 144 -1.10 -25.32 -2.43
CA TYR A 144 -1.40 -24.07 -1.74
C TYR A 144 -0.18 -23.43 -1.06
N GLN A 145 1.04 -23.93 -1.27
CA GLN A 145 2.25 -23.24 -0.82
C GLN A 145 2.44 -21.93 -1.59
N LYS A 146 2.85 -20.86 -0.89
CA LYS A 146 2.97 -19.52 -1.50
C LYS A 146 3.91 -18.62 -0.73
N SER A 147 4.50 -17.67 -1.45
CA SER A 147 5.16 -16.46 -0.94
C SER A 147 4.58 -15.21 -1.61
N GLY A 148 5.12 -14.03 -1.34
CA GLY A 148 4.69 -12.81 -2.03
C GLY A 148 3.33 -12.28 -1.57
N TYR A 149 3.09 -12.17 -0.23
CA TYR A 149 1.86 -11.63 0.33
C TYR A 149 2.09 -10.96 1.68
N ILE A 150 1.15 -10.14 2.13
CA ILE A 150 1.22 -9.45 3.43
C ILE A 150 0.29 -10.12 4.44
N HIS A 151 0.85 -10.62 5.53
CA HIS A 151 0.13 -11.14 6.69
C HIS A 151 1.11 -11.36 7.86
N PRO A 152 0.75 -10.91 9.08
CA PRO A 152 -0.46 -10.18 9.46
C PRO A 152 -0.43 -8.70 9.05
N VAL A 153 -1.63 -8.10 9.02
CA VAL A 153 -1.86 -6.66 9.19
C VAL A 153 -2.37 -6.48 10.61
N ILE A 154 -1.73 -5.64 11.40
CA ILE A 154 -1.98 -5.49 12.83
C ILE A 154 -2.49 -4.08 13.09
N SER A 155 -3.65 -3.94 13.75
CA SER A 155 -4.20 -2.63 14.10
C SER A 155 -3.30 -1.90 15.11
N PRO A 156 -3.44 -0.58 15.27
CA PRO A 156 -2.67 0.17 16.26
C PRO A 156 -2.73 -0.39 17.68
N LYS A 157 -3.84 -1.01 18.09
CA LYS A 157 -4.01 -1.66 19.41
C LYS A 157 -3.64 -3.15 19.44
N GLY A 158 -3.12 -3.70 18.33
CA GLY A 158 -2.58 -5.06 18.30
C GLY A 158 -3.51 -6.13 17.73
N ASP A 159 -4.70 -5.77 17.22
CA ASP A 159 -5.62 -6.73 16.63
C ASP A 159 -5.14 -7.18 15.24
N THR A 160 -5.10 -8.48 14.99
CA THR A 160 -4.76 -9.05 13.68
C THR A 160 -5.97 -9.00 12.74
N LEU A 161 -5.91 -8.16 11.71
CA LEU A 161 -7.04 -7.92 10.80
C LEU A 161 -7.13 -8.90 9.63
N THR A 162 -6.03 -9.59 9.30
CA THR A 162 -5.97 -10.51 8.17
C THR A 162 -5.92 -11.97 8.61
N ARG A 163 -6.21 -12.88 7.69
CA ARG A 163 -5.93 -14.33 7.83
C ARG A 163 -5.43 -14.91 6.50
N ILE A 164 -4.77 -16.07 6.61
CA ILE A 164 -4.27 -16.84 5.45
C ILE A 164 -4.79 -18.26 5.49
N GLN A 165 -4.87 -18.90 4.31
CA GLN A 165 -5.19 -20.30 4.13
C GLN A 165 -6.37 -20.81 4.98
N PRO A 166 -7.51 -20.07 5.05
CA PRO A 166 -8.65 -20.55 5.83
C PRO A 166 -9.21 -21.83 5.21
N PRO A 167 -9.81 -22.74 6.01
CA PRO A 167 -10.35 -24.02 5.51
C PRO A 167 -11.41 -23.89 4.42
N ASP A 168 -12.07 -22.73 4.35
CA ASP A 168 -13.05 -22.41 3.30
C ASP A 168 -12.39 -22.00 1.98
N HIS A 169 -11.15 -21.43 2.02
CA HIS A 169 -10.42 -20.91 0.84
C HIS A 169 -8.90 -20.93 1.08
N TYR A 170 -8.26 -22.07 0.89
CA TYR A 170 -6.81 -22.23 1.10
C TYR A 170 -5.94 -21.32 0.20
N HIS A 171 -6.51 -20.78 -0.88
CA HIS A 171 -5.85 -19.84 -1.78
C HIS A 171 -5.99 -18.36 -1.38
N HIS A 172 -6.45 -18.03 -0.14
CA HIS A 172 -6.47 -16.65 0.38
C HIS A 172 -5.27 -16.37 1.28
N TYR A 173 -4.61 -15.19 1.08
CA TYR A 173 -3.31 -14.87 1.71
C TYR A 173 -3.22 -13.44 2.26
N GLY A 174 -4.08 -13.05 3.18
CA GLY A 174 -4.01 -11.70 3.80
C GLY A 174 -4.24 -10.59 2.79
N ILE A 175 -3.18 -9.91 2.31
CA ILE A 175 -3.21 -8.96 1.18
C ILE A 175 -2.35 -9.51 0.06
N TRP A 176 -2.90 -9.53 -1.15
CA TRP A 176 -2.21 -9.98 -2.37
C TRP A 176 -2.88 -9.42 -3.63
N GLY A 177 -2.24 -9.54 -4.80
CA GLY A 177 -2.81 -9.26 -6.11
C GLY A 177 -3.47 -10.51 -6.70
N PRO A 178 -4.81 -10.67 -6.62
CA PRO A 178 -5.48 -11.94 -6.95
C PRO A 178 -5.83 -12.03 -8.44
N TRP A 179 -4.87 -12.11 -9.35
CA TRP A 179 -5.12 -12.29 -10.78
C TRP A 179 -5.70 -13.67 -11.06
N THR A 180 -6.95 -13.69 -11.51
CA THR A 180 -7.68 -14.88 -11.99
C THR A 180 -8.23 -14.62 -13.39
N ARG A 181 -8.83 -15.60 -14.04
CA ARG A 181 -9.42 -15.44 -15.39
C ARG A 181 -8.51 -14.70 -16.36
N THR A 182 -7.24 -15.07 -16.39
CA THR A 182 -6.30 -14.56 -17.39
C THR A 182 -6.22 -15.53 -18.56
N ARG A 183 -5.89 -15.03 -19.75
CA ARG A 183 -5.71 -15.81 -20.96
C ARG A 183 -4.36 -15.49 -21.58
N ILE A 184 -3.55 -16.54 -21.75
CA ILE A 184 -2.27 -16.50 -22.46
C ILE A 184 -2.46 -17.30 -23.72
N ASP A 185 -2.37 -16.65 -24.89
CA ASP A 185 -2.81 -17.17 -26.19
C ASP A 185 -4.26 -17.67 -26.06
N ASP A 186 -4.52 -18.94 -26.31
CA ASP A 186 -5.85 -19.53 -26.19
C ASP A 186 -6.07 -20.31 -24.87
N VAL A 187 -5.12 -20.25 -23.92
CA VAL A 187 -5.14 -21.03 -22.69
C VAL A 187 -5.52 -20.14 -21.51
N GLY A 188 -6.52 -20.56 -20.73
CA GLY A 188 -6.86 -19.94 -19.46
C GLY A 188 -5.79 -20.24 -18.41
N VAL A 189 -5.33 -19.19 -17.68
CA VAL A 189 -4.36 -19.30 -16.59
C VAL A 189 -4.89 -18.56 -15.38
N ASP A 190 -5.01 -19.23 -14.25
CA ASP A 190 -5.44 -18.66 -12.99
C ASP A 190 -4.24 -18.61 -12.02
N PHE A 191 -3.78 -17.40 -11.68
CA PHE A 191 -2.67 -17.20 -10.75
C PHE A 191 -3.13 -17.18 -9.29
N TRP A 192 -4.43 -17.18 -9.03
CA TRP A 192 -5.01 -17.11 -7.70
C TRP A 192 -5.55 -18.46 -7.18
N ASN A 193 -6.40 -19.14 -7.97
CA ASN A 193 -6.98 -20.44 -7.58
C ASN A 193 -5.96 -21.57 -7.79
N LEU A 194 -4.98 -21.66 -6.89
CA LEU A 194 -3.84 -22.58 -7.00
C LEU A 194 -4.23 -24.04 -7.20
N LYS A 195 -5.44 -24.44 -6.77
CA LYS A 195 -5.95 -25.81 -6.91
C LYS A 195 -5.97 -26.29 -8.36
N GLU A 196 -6.19 -25.38 -9.31
CA GLU A 196 -6.26 -25.72 -10.74
C GLU A 196 -4.86 -25.96 -11.34
N SER A 197 -3.78 -25.71 -10.60
CA SER A 197 -2.39 -25.88 -11.03
C SER A 197 -2.04 -25.14 -12.32
N GLN A 198 -2.74 -24.03 -12.62
CA GLN A 198 -2.56 -23.27 -13.86
C GLN A 198 -1.52 -22.18 -13.72
N GLY A 199 -1.40 -21.58 -12.53
CA GLY A 199 -0.43 -20.51 -12.27
C GLY A 199 -0.08 -20.38 -10.80
N THR A 200 0.97 -19.62 -10.53
CA THR A 200 1.41 -19.26 -9.17
C THR A 200 2.14 -17.93 -9.18
N VAL A 201 2.25 -17.30 -8.00
CA VAL A 201 3.03 -16.08 -7.80
C VAL A 201 4.04 -16.33 -6.70
N LEU A 202 5.30 -16.02 -6.96
CA LEU A 202 6.41 -16.26 -6.03
C LEU A 202 7.24 -14.99 -5.87
N PHE A 203 7.66 -14.73 -4.64
CA PHE A 203 8.70 -13.74 -4.35
C PHE A 203 10.03 -14.19 -4.97
N LYS A 204 10.74 -13.25 -5.60
CA LYS A 204 12.08 -13.48 -6.18
C LYS A 204 13.17 -12.80 -5.37
N SER A 205 13.07 -11.50 -5.18
CA SER A 205 14.10 -10.71 -4.52
C SER A 205 13.52 -9.40 -3.96
N PHE A 206 14.24 -8.77 -3.06
CA PHE A 206 14.01 -7.37 -2.73
C PHE A 206 14.93 -6.50 -3.59
N ASN A 207 14.36 -5.49 -4.23
CA ASN A 207 15.11 -4.41 -4.88
C ASN A 207 15.67 -3.46 -3.82
N ASN A 208 14.84 -3.12 -2.81
CA ASN A 208 15.26 -2.37 -1.62
C ASN A 208 14.38 -2.68 -0.41
N ILE A 209 14.90 -2.34 0.78
CA ILE A 209 14.19 -2.38 2.06
C ILE A 209 14.50 -1.08 2.79
N ASP A 210 13.46 -0.34 3.16
CA ASP A 210 13.54 0.97 3.77
C ASP A 210 13.28 0.90 5.27
N SER A 211 14.16 1.54 6.06
CA SER A 211 13.94 1.90 7.45
C SER A 211 14.21 3.39 7.61
N GLY A 212 13.44 4.12 8.40
CA GLY A 212 13.63 5.56 8.53
C GLY A 212 12.68 6.24 9.50
N ASN A 213 12.70 7.58 9.48
CA ASN A 213 11.89 8.40 10.38
C ASN A 213 10.55 8.86 9.79
N VAL A 214 10.38 8.70 8.47
CA VAL A 214 9.17 9.10 7.75
C VAL A 214 8.31 7.90 7.39
N TYR A 215 8.94 6.84 6.90
CA TYR A 215 8.28 5.57 6.55
C TYR A 215 9.24 4.39 6.70
N GLY A 216 8.67 3.18 6.83
CA GLY A 216 9.34 1.91 6.58
C GLY A 216 8.72 1.25 5.36
N GLY A 217 9.47 0.44 4.62
CA GLY A 217 8.95 -0.12 3.40
C GLY A 217 9.82 -1.16 2.71
N PHE A 218 9.40 -1.54 1.53
CA PHE A 218 10.15 -2.42 0.64
C PHE A 218 9.70 -2.28 -0.81
N ASN A 219 10.56 -2.71 -1.73
CA ASN A 219 10.26 -2.99 -3.11
C ASN A 219 10.64 -4.44 -3.38
N ALA A 220 9.64 -5.30 -3.58
CA ALA A 220 9.80 -6.73 -3.82
C ALA A 220 9.53 -7.06 -5.28
N HIS A 221 10.46 -7.78 -5.91
CA HIS A 221 10.24 -8.39 -7.21
C HIS A 221 9.52 -9.72 -7.03
N GLN A 222 8.37 -9.88 -7.70
CA GLN A 222 7.56 -11.09 -7.75
C GLN A 222 7.46 -11.58 -9.18
N GLU A 223 7.43 -12.89 -9.36
CA GLU A 223 7.27 -13.55 -10.64
C GLU A 223 5.97 -14.36 -10.66
N HIS A 224 5.13 -14.14 -11.69
CA HIS A 224 3.91 -14.93 -11.90
C HIS A 224 4.20 -15.95 -12.99
N PHE A 225 4.04 -17.23 -12.68
CA PHE A 225 4.35 -18.33 -13.57
C PHE A 225 3.08 -18.97 -14.13
N ASN A 226 3.03 -19.10 -15.45
CA ASN A 226 2.13 -20.00 -16.14
C ASN A 226 2.65 -21.44 -16.00
N LEU A 227 1.85 -22.31 -15.40
CA LEU A 227 2.17 -23.72 -15.15
C LEU A 227 1.51 -24.67 -16.17
N THR A 228 0.79 -24.16 -17.15
CA THR A 228 0.08 -24.99 -18.14
C THR A 228 0.97 -25.48 -19.28
N GLN A 229 2.18 -24.96 -19.40
CA GLN A 229 3.13 -25.29 -20.45
C GLN A 229 3.77 -26.67 -20.24
N LYS A 230 3.84 -27.48 -21.28
CA LYS A 230 4.49 -28.81 -21.22
C LYS A 230 6.00 -28.74 -21.03
N SER A 231 6.62 -27.62 -21.39
CA SER A 231 8.05 -27.35 -21.25
C SER A 231 8.47 -27.00 -19.80
N GLY A 232 7.51 -26.81 -18.91
CA GLY A 232 7.71 -26.37 -17.54
C GLY A 232 7.18 -24.96 -17.28
N PRO A 233 7.39 -24.42 -16.07
CA PRO A 233 6.90 -23.08 -15.71
C PRO A 233 7.40 -21.99 -16.67
N GLU A 234 6.51 -21.16 -17.18
CA GLU A 234 6.80 -20.02 -18.04
C GLU A 234 6.56 -18.71 -17.28
N LEU A 235 7.51 -17.80 -17.31
CA LEU A 235 7.35 -16.48 -16.71
C LEU A 235 6.31 -15.66 -17.51
N ALA A 236 5.19 -15.34 -16.88
CA ALA A 236 4.09 -14.63 -17.51
C ALA A 236 4.02 -13.15 -17.12
N ILE A 237 4.27 -12.82 -15.84
CA ILE A 237 4.28 -11.45 -15.36
C ILE A 237 5.48 -11.22 -14.44
N ASN A 238 6.21 -10.13 -14.69
CA ASN A 238 7.12 -9.50 -13.73
C ASN A 238 6.36 -8.44 -12.96
N GLU A 239 6.45 -8.47 -11.64
CA GLU A 239 5.81 -7.49 -10.77
C GLU A 239 6.83 -6.91 -9.78
N ASN A 240 6.89 -5.57 -9.67
CA ASN A 240 7.56 -4.87 -8.57
C ASN A 240 6.49 -4.34 -7.62
N LEU A 241 6.36 -5.00 -6.47
CA LEU A 241 5.45 -4.59 -5.41
C LEU A 241 6.18 -3.64 -4.45
N MET A 242 5.80 -2.37 -4.46
CA MET A 242 6.29 -1.36 -3.53
C MET A 242 5.29 -1.12 -2.42
N VAL A 243 5.74 -1.24 -1.18
CA VAL A 243 4.92 -0.99 0.01
C VAL A 243 5.64 0.00 0.91
N LYS A 244 4.93 1.06 1.33
CA LYS A 244 5.39 2.01 2.34
C LYS A 244 4.40 2.08 3.49
N VAL A 245 4.89 2.00 4.71
CA VAL A 245 4.09 2.15 5.92
C VAL A 245 4.51 3.42 6.64
N TRP A 246 3.56 4.29 6.96
CA TRP A 246 3.80 5.56 7.61
C TRP A 246 2.67 5.92 8.59
N LYS A 247 2.92 6.85 9.50
CA LYS A 247 1.93 7.32 10.50
C LYS A 247 1.75 8.84 10.37
N ASN A 248 0.53 9.29 10.59
CA ASN A 248 0.24 10.68 10.90
C ASN A 248 0.31 10.91 12.42
N ASN A 249 -0.15 12.07 12.90
CA ASN A 249 -0.15 12.40 14.30
C ASN A 249 -1.24 11.69 15.13
N ASN A 250 -2.15 10.93 14.49
CA ASN A 250 -3.15 10.13 15.19
C ASN A 250 -2.54 8.78 15.62
N PRO A 251 -2.39 8.49 16.94
CA PRO A 251 -1.80 7.25 17.42
C PRO A 251 -2.64 6.00 17.06
N ASP A 252 -3.94 6.15 16.88
CA ASP A 252 -4.88 5.07 16.57
C ASP A 252 -4.96 4.78 15.05
N GLN A 253 -3.99 5.26 14.26
CA GLN A 253 -3.97 5.12 12.80
C GLN A 253 -2.56 4.92 12.24
N TYR A 254 -2.48 4.20 11.12
CA TYR A 254 -1.33 4.20 10.22
C TYR A 254 -1.75 3.89 8.79
N PHE A 255 -0.90 4.23 7.85
CA PHE A 255 -1.16 4.07 6.42
C PHE A 255 -0.26 3.00 5.82
N ILE A 256 -0.80 2.32 4.82
CA ILE A 256 -0.08 1.41 3.92
C ILE A 256 -0.29 1.92 2.50
N ASP A 257 0.75 2.41 1.86
CA ASP A 257 0.76 2.66 0.42
C ASP A 257 1.21 1.37 -0.28
N TYR A 258 0.43 0.92 -1.25
CA TYR A 258 0.63 -0.31 -2.00
C TYR A 258 0.63 0.02 -3.49
N THR A 259 1.77 -0.13 -4.14
CA THR A 259 1.93 0.10 -5.58
C THR A 259 2.40 -1.19 -6.24
N SER A 260 1.64 -1.66 -7.22
CA SER A 260 1.99 -2.79 -8.07
C SER A 260 2.35 -2.28 -9.46
N ASN A 261 3.63 -2.41 -9.84
CA ASN A 261 4.12 -2.17 -11.19
C ASN A 261 4.38 -3.51 -11.86
N PHE A 262 3.68 -3.80 -12.94
CA PHE A 262 3.78 -5.09 -13.59
C PHE A 262 3.85 -5.00 -15.12
N SER A 263 4.48 -6.00 -15.73
CA SER A 263 4.62 -6.13 -17.18
C SER A 263 4.66 -7.59 -17.57
N SER A 264 4.27 -7.90 -18.82
CA SER A 264 4.39 -9.25 -19.37
C SER A 264 5.60 -9.36 -20.30
N PRO A 265 6.48 -10.36 -20.10
CA PRO A 265 7.56 -10.64 -21.05
C PRO A 265 7.09 -11.47 -22.25
N LEU A 266 5.84 -11.96 -22.25
CA LEU A 266 5.28 -12.80 -23.31
C LEU A 266 5.09 -12.03 -24.60
N GLU A 267 5.35 -12.67 -25.74
CA GLU A 267 5.31 -12.05 -27.08
C GLU A 267 3.92 -11.51 -27.45
N ASN A 268 2.84 -12.20 -27.03
CA ASN A 268 1.46 -11.79 -27.29
C ASN A 268 0.80 -11.08 -26.10
N GLY A 269 1.54 -10.86 -25.00
CA GLY A 269 0.99 -10.31 -23.77
C GLY A 269 -0.02 -11.22 -23.10
N ILE A 270 -0.91 -10.64 -22.27
CA ILE A 270 -1.92 -11.38 -21.50
C ILE A 270 -3.26 -10.65 -21.60
N LEU A 271 -4.34 -11.39 -21.79
CA LEU A 271 -5.69 -10.85 -21.64
C LEU A 271 -6.20 -11.16 -20.22
N PHE A 272 -6.53 -10.12 -19.45
CA PHE A 272 -7.29 -10.25 -18.21
C PHE A 272 -8.78 -10.17 -18.58
N GLU A 273 -9.48 -11.31 -18.53
CA GLU A 273 -10.88 -11.40 -18.89
C GLU A 273 -11.78 -10.76 -17.85
N ALA A 274 -12.88 -10.15 -18.29
CA ALA A 274 -13.87 -9.59 -17.37
C ALA A 274 -14.44 -10.66 -16.44
N TYR A 275 -14.28 -10.45 -15.15
CA TYR A 275 -14.75 -11.40 -14.13
C TYR A 275 -14.99 -10.71 -12.78
N ARG A 276 -15.92 -11.26 -11.99
CA ARG A 276 -16.31 -10.71 -10.68
C ARG A 276 -15.21 -10.73 -9.61
N TYR A 277 -14.11 -11.41 -9.84
CA TYR A 277 -12.88 -11.41 -9.08
C TYR A 277 -11.72 -11.10 -10.01
N GLY A 278 -10.66 -10.58 -9.46
CA GLY A 278 -9.40 -10.57 -10.17
C GLY A 278 -8.73 -9.23 -10.25
N GLY A 279 -7.48 -9.27 -9.86
CA GLY A 279 -6.53 -8.18 -9.93
C GLY A 279 -6.62 -7.17 -8.80
N GLY A 280 -5.88 -6.12 -8.96
CA GLY A 280 -5.86 -5.02 -8.03
C GLY A 280 -5.33 -5.41 -6.65
N LEU A 281 -6.17 -5.26 -5.64
CA LEU A 281 -5.81 -5.49 -4.24
C LEU A 281 -6.88 -6.32 -3.54
N GLY A 282 -6.54 -7.56 -3.16
CA GLY A 282 -7.39 -8.44 -2.36
C GLY A 282 -7.01 -8.41 -0.88
N PHE A 283 -8.03 -8.43 0.00
CA PHE A 283 -7.85 -8.43 1.45
C PHE A 283 -8.78 -9.46 2.12
N ARG A 284 -8.19 -10.50 2.70
CA ARG A 284 -8.95 -11.49 3.48
C ARG A 284 -8.94 -11.14 4.96
N PHE A 285 -10.10 -10.75 5.48
CA PHE A 285 -10.23 -10.35 6.89
C PHE A 285 -10.22 -11.52 7.86
N LYS A 286 -10.03 -11.19 9.14
CA LYS A 286 -9.95 -12.11 10.26
C LYS A 286 -11.21 -12.97 10.40
N HIS A 287 -11.05 -14.14 11.02
CA HIS A 287 -12.14 -15.12 11.17
C HIS A 287 -13.29 -14.63 12.04
N GLN A 288 -13.01 -13.79 13.02
CA GLN A 288 -13.99 -13.28 13.98
C GLN A 288 -15.07 -12.43 13.32
N TRP A 289 -14.75 -11.80 12.17
CA TRP A 289 -15.73 -10.98 11.45
C TRP A 289 -16.70 -11.82 10.62
N ASN A 290 -17.98 -11.48 10.73
CA ASN A 290 -19.08 -12.15 10.07
C ASN A 290 -20.22 -11.17 9.78
N LYS A 291 -21.39 -11.66 9.39
CA LYS A 291 -22.55 -10.83 9.02
C LYS A 291 -23.13 -9.97 10.16
N ASN A 292 -22.82 -10.29 11.44
CA ASN A 292 -23.42 -9.62 12.60
C ASN A 292 -22.52 -8.51 13.18
N ASN A 293 -21.23 -8.50 12.84
CA ASN A 293 -20.24 -7.64 13.47
C ASN A 293 -19.19 -7.04 12.52
N CYS A 294 -19.52 -7.00 11.22
CA CYS A 294 -18.66 -6.37 10.24
C CYS A 294 -19.49 -5.60 9.22
N GLU A 295 -19.15 -4.34 9.03
CA GLU A 295 -19.87 -3.39 8.19
C GLU A 295 -18.99 -2.84 7.07
N VAL A 296 -19.63 -2.27 6.06
CA VAL A 296 -19.00 -1.64 4.90
C VAL A 296 -19.71 -0.32 4.61
N ILE A 297 -18.93 0.70 4.29
CA ILE A 297 -19.42 2.00 3.79
C ILE A 297 -18.55 2.41 2.60
N THR A 298 -19.16 2.76 1.48
CA THR A 298 -18.44 3.21 0.28
C THR A 298 -18.56 4.72 0.08
N SER A 299 -17.70 5.29 -0.78
CA SER A 299 -17.78 6.71 -1.19
C SER A 299 -19.12 7.10 -1.82
N GLU A 300 -19.89 6.11 -2.27
CA GLU A 300 -21.21 6.29 -2.88
C GLU A 300 -22.36 6.03 -1.87
N GLY A 301 -22.02 5.94 -0.57
CA GLY A 301 -22.99 5.72 0.51
C GLY A 301 -23.57 4.30 0.57
N LYS A 302 -23.02 3.34 -0.18
CA LYS A 302 -23.47 1.95 -0.18
C LYS A 302 -22.96 1.18 1.03
N ASN A 303 -23.84 0.36 1.59
CA ASN A 303 -23.53 -0.55 2.68
C ASN A 303 -23.07 -1.93 2.15
N ARG A 304 -22.82 -2.87 3.06
CA ARG A 304 -22.33 -4.22 2.74
C ARG A 304 -23.25 -5.02 1.78
N VAL A 305 -24.56 -4.77 1.80
CA VAL A 305 -25.53 -5.46 0.94
C VAL A 305 -25.43 -4.98 -0.50
N GLU A 306 -25.11 -3.70 -0.69
CA GLU A 306 -25.15 -3.01 -1.98
C GLU A 306 -23.77 -2.83 -2.63
N ALA A 307 -22.69 -3.01 -1.85
CA ALA A 307 -21.33 -2.69 -2.28
C ALA A 307 -20.78 -3.66 -3.33
N ASP A 308 -21.18 -4.96 -3.29
CA ASP A 308 -20.65 -5.94 -4.22
C ASP A 308 -21.00 -5.62 -5.69
N GLY A 309 -19.97 -5.49 -6.52
CA GLY A 309 -20.12 -5.13 -7.93
C GLY A 309 -20.29 -3.65 -8.21
N SER A 310 -20.39 -2.81 -7.18
CA SER A 310 -20.39 -1.36 -7.36
C SER A 310 -18.97 -0.81 -7.45
N SER A 311 -18.84 0.37 -8.07
CA SER A 311 -17.60 1.12 -8.11
C SER A 311 -17.55 2.15 -7.00
N ALA A 312 -16.36 2.38 -6.43
CA ALA A 312 -16.15 3.41 -5.43
C ALA A 312 -14.70 3.94 -5.47
N ARG A 313 -14.52 5.18 -5.03
CA ARG A 313 -13.21 5.81 -4.86
C ARG A 313 -12.52 5.28 -3.61
N TRP A 314 -13.31 5.04 -2.57
CA TRP A 314 -12.87 4.45 -1.31
C TRP A 314 -13.97 3.57 -0.69
N CYS A 315 -13.52 2.66 0.18
CA CYS A 315 -14.39 1.75 0.92
C CYS A 315 -13.86 1.57 2.34
N ILE A 316 -14.68 1.86 3.34
CA ILE A 316 -14.41 1.53 4.75
C ILE A 316 -14.94 0.13 5.00
N VAL A 317 -14.12 -0.73 5.60
CA VAL A 317 -14.53 -2.03 6.15
C VAL A 317 -14.11 -2.05 7.61
N TYR A 318 -15.05 -2.21 8.52
CA TYR A 318 -14.78 -2.20 9.96
C TYR A 318 -15.66 -3.20 10.71
N GLY A 319 -15.25 -3.58 11.89
CA GLY A 319 -15.99 -4.50 12.73
C GLY A 319 -15.43 -4.53 14.15
N ASP A 320 -15.96 -5.46 14.96
CA ASP A 320 -15.57 -5.58 16.36
C ASP A 320 -14.09 -5.90 16.51
N ALA A 321 -13.41 -5.25 17.47
CA ALA A 321 -12.07 -5.60 17.90
C ALA A 321 -12.07 -6.99 18.58
N SER A 322 -10.94 -7.72 18.52
CA SER A 322 -10.85 -9.08 19.06
C SER A 322 -10.83 -9.12 20.58
N GLU A 323 -10.21 -8.14 21.20
CA GLU A 323 -10.05 -8.04 22.65
C GLU A 323 -10.66 -6.72 23.15
N GLY A 324 -11.71 -6.81 23.93
CA GLY A 324 -12.32 -5.68 24.60
C GLY A 324 -13.44 -4.98 23.83
N GLU A 325 -13.78 -3.79 24.29
CA GLU A 325 -14.79 -2.94 23.70
C GLU A 325 -14.18 -2.11 22.56
N GLY A 326 -14.91 -1.96 21.46
CA GLY A 326 -14.56 -1.07 20.38
C GLY A 326 -14.58 -1.71 19.00
N SER A 327 -14.12 -0.96 18.03
CA SER A 327 -14.06 -1.35 16.63
C SER A 327 -12.65 -1.17 16.09
N THR A 328 -12.35 -1.86 15.00
CA THR A 328 -11.13 -1.67 14.21
C THR A 328 -11.47 -1.82 12.74
N GLY A 329 -10.66 -1.29 11.83
CA GLY A 329 -10.99 -1.35 10.42
C GLY A 329 -9.88 -0.93 9.48
N VAL A 330 -10.24 -0.96 8.20
CA VAL A 330 -9.40 -0.52 7.10
C VAL A 330 -10.24 0.34 6.14
N LEU A 331 -9.74 1.53 5.83
CA LEU A 331 -10.22 2.33 4.72
C LEU A 331 -9.34 2.02 3.50
N PHE A 332 -9.94 1.50 2.45
CA PHE A 332 -9.31 1.23 1.16
C PHE A 332 -9.55 2.40 0.21
N MET A 333 -8.51 2.88 -0.44
CA MET A 333 -8.55 4.02 -1.36
C MET A 333 -7.89 3.64 -2.68
N SER A 334 -8.62 3.86 -3.80
CA SER A 334 -8.12 3.64 -5.16
C SER A 334 -7.62 4.94 -5.77
N HIS A 335 -6.47 4.90 -6.43
CA HIS A 335 -5.90 6.07 -7.09
C HIS A 335 -6.66 6.41 -8.38
N PRO A 336 -6.88 7.71 -8.70
CA PRO A 336 -7.60 8.13 -9.91
C PRO A 336 -7.02 7.61 -11.24
N ASN A 337 -5.72 7.31 -11.27
CA ASN A 337 -5.04 6.79 -12.46
C ASN A 337 -5.13 5.27 -12.60
N ASN A 338 -5.72 4.56 -11.63
CA ASN A 338 -5.87 3.12 -11.74
C ASN A 338 -6.83 2.74 -12.87
N GLN A 339 -6.58 1.58 -13.44
CA GLN A 339 -7.47 0.99 -14.43
C GLN A 339 -8.90 0.89 -13.90
N SER A 340 -9.86 1.39 -14.67
CA SER A 340 -11.30 1.38 -14.34
C SER A 340 -11.72 2.21 -13.12
N HIS A 341 -10.91 3.24 -12.75
CA HIS A 341 -11.30 4.13 -11.65
C HIS A 341 -12.57 4.97 -11.96
N PRO A 342 -13.54 5.15 -11.02
CA PRO A 342 -13.65 4.49 -9.71
C PRO A 342 -13.78 2.97 -9.85
N GLU A 343 -12.88 2.25 -9.16
CA GLU A 343 -12.76 0.80 -9.40
C GLU A 343 -13.97 0.04 -8.89
N PRO A 344 -14.45 -0.95 -9.67
CA PRO A 344 -15.43 -1.90 -9.18
C PRO A 344 -14.82 -2.74 -8.05
N MET A 345 -15.69 -3.14 -7.12
CA MET A 345 -15.28 -3.88 -5.94
C MET A 345 -15.91 -5.27 -5.90
N ARG A 346 -15.17 -6.20 -5.31
CA ARG A 346 -15.72 -7.44 -4.77
C ARG A 346 -15.81 -7.32 -3.25
N VAL A 347 -17.02 -7.29 -2.74
CA VAL A 347 -17.31 -7.28 -1.31
C VAL A 347 -18.16 -8.52 -1.00
N TRP A 348 -17.67 -9.39 -0.12
CA TRP A 348 -18.44 -10.58 0.20
C TRP A 348 -19.74 -10.24 0.92
N PRO A 349 -20.90 -10.72 0.39
CA PRO A 349 -22.22 -10.41 0.92
C PRO A 349 -22.47 -11.14 2.25
N LEU A 350 -23.57 -10.79 2.92
CA LEU A 350 -23.95 -11.35 4.22
C LEU A 350 -24.16 -12.87 4.19
N ASN A 351 -24.47 -13.45 3.05
CA ASN A 351 -24.63 -14.90 2.87
C ASN A 351 -23.37 -15.64 2.41
N ALA A 352 -22.23 -14.96 2.31
CA ALA A 352 -20.95 -15.58 1.96
C ALA A 352 -20.58 -16.72 2.93
N ASN A 353 -19.77 -17.66 2.46
CA ASN A 353 -19.31 -18.81 3.23
C ASN A 353 -20.48 -19.55 3.95
N LYS A 354 -21.41 -20.08 3.14
CA LYS A 354 -22.58 -20.85 3.62
C LYS A 354 -23.47 -20.09 4.61
N GLY A 355 -23.59 -18.76 4.44
CA GLY A 355 -24.45 -17.90 5.25
C GLY A 355 -23.80 -17.37 6.54
N ARG A 356 -22.52 -17.66 6.79
CA ARG A 356 -21.79 -17.08 7.90
C ARG A 356 -21.49 -15.60 7.69
N GLY A 357 -21.26 -15.20 6.45
CA GLY A 357 -20.97 -13.80 6.08
C GLY A 357 -19.55 -13.38 6.43
N ASP A 358 -18.57 -14.23 6.16
CA ASP A 358 -17.15 -13.87 6.25
C ASP A 358 -16.86 -12.63 5.41
N MET A 359 -15.82 -11.86 5.78
CA MET A 359 -15.44 -10.68 5.04
C MET A 359 -14.23 -10.95 4.14
N PHE A 360 -14.39 -10.56 2.88
CA PHE A 360 -13.36 -10.41 1.87
C PHE A 360 -13.65 -9.14 1.08
N PHE A 361 -12.63 -8.35 0.87
CA PHE A 361 -12.66 -7.13 0.05
C PHE A 361 -11.65 -7.23 -1.08
N GLU A 362 -12.00 -6.71 -2.25
CA GLU A 362 -11.07 -6.57 -3.38
C GLU A 362 -11.46 -5.37 -4.23
N PHE A 363 -10.49 -4.52 -4.59
CA PHE A 363 -10.61 -3.71 -5.79
C PHE A 363 -10.36 -4.60 -6.99
N CYS A 364 -11.30 -4.59 -7.93
CA CYS A 364 -11.36 -5.54 -9.03
C CYS A 364 -11.42 -4.82 -10.39
N PRO A 365 -10.30 -4.29 -10.91
CA PRO A 365 -10.28 -3.42 -12.08
C PRO A 365 -10.83 -4.08 -13.35
N ILE A 366 -10.86 -5.42 -13.40
CA ILE A 366 -11.38 -6.19 -14.54
C ILE A 366 -12.82 -6.69 -14.35
N ARG A 367 -13.53 -6.26 -13.29
CA ARG A 367 -14.84 -6.83 -12.97
C ARG A 367 -15.86 -6.71 -14.11
N HIS A 368 -15.87 -5.59 -14.79
CA HIS A 368 -16.88 -5.25 -15.80
C HIS A 368 -16.33 -5.14 -17.22
N LYS A 369 -14.98 -5.09 -17.34
CA LYS A 369 -14.32 -4.95 -18.64
C LYS A 369 -12.98 -5.67 -18.61
N GLU A 370 -12.72 -6.39 -19.70
CA GLU A 370 -11.41 -7.01 -19.92
C GLU A 370 -10.30 -5.98 -20.06
N TRP A 371 -9.08 -6.40 -19.75
CA TRP A 371 -7.88 -5.57 -19.83
C TRP A 371 -6.74 -6.35 -20.51
N LYS A 372 -6.33 -5.88 -21.68
CA LYS A 372 -5.18 -6.42 -22.39
C LYS A 372 -3.89 -5.84 -21.79
N ILE A 373 -2.99 -6.71 -21.39
CA ILE A 373 -1.63 -6.39 -20.98
C ILE A 373 -0.75 -6.61 -22.19
N GLU A 374 -0.32 -5.51 -22.82
CA GLU A 374 0.50 -5.56 -24.02
C GLU A 374 1.95 -6.01 -23.70
N PRO A 375 2.64 -6.65 -24.66
CA PRO A 375 4.01 -7.10 -24.49
C PRO A 375 4.94 -5.95 -24.04
N GLN A 376 5.77 -6.20 -23.04
CA GLN A 376 6.82 -5.28 -22.56
C GLN A 376 6.32 -3.93 -22.04
N GLN A 377 5.00 -3.66 -22.07
CA GLN A 377 4.45 -2.45 -21.49
C GLN A 377 4.32 -2.59 -19.98
N THR A 378 4.68 -1.54 -19.24
CA THR A 378 4.51 -1.48 -17.78
C THR A 378 3.18 -0.84 -17.44
N TYR A 379 2.48 -1.45 -16.49
CA TYR A 379 1.22 -0.99 -15.91
C TYR A 379 1.39 -0.76 -14.43
N GLU A 380 0.64 0.18 -13.88
CA GLU A 380 0.72 0.55 -12.47
C GLU A 380 -0.68 0.59 -11.83
N LEU A 381 -0.79 0.00 -10.64
CA LEU A 381 -1.96 0.12 -9.76
C LEU A 381 -1.51 0.64 -8.41
N ASN A 382 -2.15 1.70 -7.94
CA ASN A 382 -1.83 2.40 -6.70
C ASN A 382 -3.01 2.37 -5.73
N TYR A 383 -2.76 1.88 -4.53
CA TYR A 383 -3.75 1.84 -3.45
C TYR A 383 -3.16 2.44 -2.17
N ARG A 384 -4.01 3.04 -1.38
CA ARG A 384 -3.69 3.43 -0.02
C ARG A 384 -4.69 2.80 0.93
N MET A 385 -4.20 2.21 2.00
CA MET A 385 -5.01 1.70 3.10
C MET A 385 -4.74 2.52 4.35
N LEU A 386 -5.79 2.94 5.06
CA LEU A 386 -5.69 3.45 6.41
C LEU A 386 -6.17 2.36 7.37
N VAL A 387 -5.27 1.84 8.18
CA VAL A 387 -5.59 0.90 9.27
C VAL A 387 -5.87 1.72 10.52
N PHE A 388 -7.00 1.46 11.17
CA PHE A 388 -7.44 2.27 12.31
C PHE A 388 -8.10 1.45 13.42
N ASP A 389 -8.03 1.95 14.65
CA ASP A 389 -8.87 1.53 15.77
C ASP A 389 -9.93 2.60 16.04
N GLY A 390 -11.10 2.18 16.52
CA GLY A 390 -12.29 3.03 16.59
C GLY A 390 -13.12 2.99 15.31
N LYS A 391 -13.74 4.10 14.98
CA LYS A 391 -14.53 4.31 13.75
C LYS A 391 -14.06 5.58 13.06
N ILE A 392 -14.19 5.62 11.75
CA ILE A 392 -14.01 6.81 10.92
C ILE A 392 -15.31 7.10 10.18
N THR A 393 -15.61 8.38 9.97
CA THR A 393 -16.80 8.82 9.25
C THR A 393 -16.54 8.87 7.74
N PRO A 394 -17.60 8.88 6.89
CA PRO A 394 -17.44 9.11 5.45
C PRO A 394 -16.73 10.43 5.13
N GLU A 395 -16.94 11.49 5.93
CA GLU A 395 -16.29 12.79 5.77
C GLU A 395 -14.79 12.71 6.06
N GLU A 396 -14.39 11.94 7.07
CA GLU A 396 -12.97 11.65 7.35
C GLU A 396 -12.34 10.82 6.25
N ALA A 397 -13.06 9.80 5.75
CA ALA A 397 -12.59 8.98 4.63
C ALA A 397 -12.38 9.81 3.35
N GLU A 398 -13.28 10.74 3.05
CA GLU A 398 -13.15 11.66 1.92
C GLU A 398 -11.90 12.53 2.05
N LYS A 399 -11.64 13.11 3.23
CA LYS A 399 -10.42 13.89 3.49
C LYS A 399 -9.13 13.09 3.29
N HIS A 400 -9.14 11.81 3.68
CA HIS A 400 -7.98 10.92 3.47
C HIS A 400 -7.77 10.58 2.00
N TRP A 401 -8.85 10.57 1.19
CA TRP A 401 -8.76 10.26 -0.23
C TRP A 401 -8.32 11.48 -1.06
N GLU A 402 -8.79 12.69 -0.72
CA GLU A 402 -8.36 13.97 -1.33
C GLU A 402 -6.87 14.25 -1.13
#